data_1b5249e92ea9dd10edfc47b0005f2f6f
#
_entry.id   1b5249e92ea9dd10edfc47b0005f2f6f
#
_cell.length_a   1.000
_cell.length_b   1.000
_cell.length_c   1.000
_cell.angle_alpha   90.00
_cell.angle_beta   90.00
_cell.angle_gamma   90.00
#
_symmetry.space_group_name_H-M   'P 1'
#
loop_
_entity.id
_entity.type
_entity.pdbx_description
1 polymer ?
#
loop_
_entity_poly.entity_id
_entity_poly.type
_entity_poly.pdbx_seq_one_letter_code
_entity_poly.pdbx_strand_id
1 'polypeptide(L)'
;MSEEFNLIAEMRDDQGKGASRRLRRQGKVPAVIYGAGRDPRNLMFDHNKVLRQLEDPSFYSSILNVKVGEKSRAAIVKDIQRHPSKKQIIHIDLQRIVEDEQIKMQIPIHYLGEEDAVGVKIGGGTVTKIMTELEISCLPKDLPEFLEVDISELELDQMLNVSDISLPEGVEISDIIKEQDQAIVSIQEIKEIIEEEIEDEDSESDGESEGSDQPEGESDSDAKDQSENKESSENESGADSEKSE
;
A
#
# COMPACT_ATOMS: atom_id res chain seq x y z
N MET A 1 9.57 -6.58 -25.70
CA MET A 1 10.92 -6.36 -25.13
C MET A 1 10.68 -5.96 -23.68
N SER A 2 10.97 -6.86 -22.75
CA SER A 2 10.85 -6.54 -21.32
C SER A 2 11.83 -5.42 -20.96
N GLU A 3 11.33 -4.33 -20.41
CA GLU A 3 12.18 -3.23 -19.95
C GLU A 3 12.99 -3.71 -18.74
N GLU A 4 14.31 -3.69 -18.84
CA GLU A 4 15.18 -4.03 -17.74
C GLU A 4 15.28 -2.88 -16.74
N PHE A 5 14.61 -2.99 -15.60
CA PHE A 5 14.72 -2.02 -14.52
C PHE A 5 16.03 -2.17 -13.75
N ASN A 6 16.86 -1.14 -13.78
CA ASN A 6 18.13 -1.09 -13.09
C ASN A 6 18.02 -0.25 -11.81
N LEU A 7 18.17 -0.87 -10.66
CA LEU A 7 18.18 -0.23 -9.35
C LEU A 7 19.60 -0.12 -8.80
N ILE A 8 20.06 1.08 -8.51
CA ILE A 8 21.35 1.31 -7.85
C ILE A 8 21.11 1.37 -6.34
N ALA A 9 21.69 0.43 -5.62
CA ALA A 9 21.60 0.33 -4.17
C ALA A 9 22.96 0.56 -3.50
N GLU A 10 22.93 1.13 -2.32
CA GLU A 10 24.07 1.23 -1.41
C GLU A 10 23.85 0.29 -0.22
N MET A 11 24.91 -0.33 0.27
CA MET A 11 24.82 -1.13 1.50
C MET A 11 24.70 -0.22 2.72
N ARG A 12 23.91 -0.63 3.70
CA ARG A 12 23.82 0.05 4.98
C ARG A 12 24.14 -0.89 6.14
N ASP A 13 24.93 -0.41 7.08
CA ASP A 13 25.28 -1.13 8.31
C ASP A 13 24.37 -0.68 9.47
N ASP A 14 23.96 0.59 9.47
CA ASP A 14 23.05 1.17 10.47
C ASP A 14 21.66 0.53 10.41
N GLN A 15 21.20 -0.01 11.53
CA GLN A 15 19.90 -0.65 11.69
C GLN A 15 19.03 0.05 12.73
N GLY A 16 17.75 -0.30 12.76
CA GLY A 16 16.78 0.14 13.75
C GLY A 16 15.97 1.38 13.36
N LYS A 17 14.98 1.70 14.23
CA LYS A 17 13.97 2.75 14.00
C LYS A 17 14.59 4.14 13.78
N GLY A 18 15.59 4.50 14.58
CA GLY A 18 16.23 5.82 14.50
C GLY A 18 17.02 6.01 13.21
N ALA A 19 17.83 5.02 12.81
CA ALA A 19 18.61 5.03 11.58
C ALA A 19 17.71 5.12 10.33
N SER A 20 16.68 4.28 10.23
CA SER A 20 15.72 4.31 9.12
C SER A 20 14.97 5.64 9.02
N ARG A 21 14.65 6.30 10.17
CA ARG A 21 14.02 7.62 10.17
C ARG A 21 14.97 8.71 9.66
N ARG A 22 16.27 8.66 10.02
CA ARG A 22 17.30 9.59 9.50
C ARG A 22 17.45 9.45 7.99
N LEU A 23 17.56 8.20 7.48
CA LEU A 23 17.66 7.91 6.04
C LEU A 23 16.50 8.51 5.24
N ARG A 24 15.27 8.31 5.70
CA ARG A 24 14.09 8.87 5.00
C ARG A 24 14.08 10.40 4.97
N ARG A 25 14.61 11.06 6.02
CA ARG A 25 14.78 12.53 6.03
C ARG A 25 15.83 13.01 5.02
N GLN A 26 16.79 12.17 4.67
CA GLN A 26 17.83 12.43 3.66
C GLN A 26 17.37 12.07 2.24
N GLY A 27 16.10 11.69 2.05
CA GLY A 27 15.59 11.27 0.74
C GLY A 27 16.04 9.88 0.31
N LYS A 28 16.47 9.02 1.24
CA LYS A 28 16.83 7.63 0.97
C LYS A 28 15.76 6.68 1.51
N VAL A 29 15.50 5.58 0.80
CA VAL A 29 14.56 4.54 1.18
C VAL A 29 15.34 3.34 1.72
N PRO A 30 15.08 2.90 2.95
CA PRO A 30 15.62 1.66 3.46
C PRO A 30 14.95 0.46 2.76
N ALA A 31 15.75 -0.56 2.45
CA ALA A 31 15.30 -1.78 1.84
C ALA A 31 16.05 -3.00 2.39
N VAL A 32 15.49 -4.17 2.13
CA VAL A 32 16.10 -5.46 2.47
C VAL A 32 16.04 -6.37 1.24
N ILE A 33 17.13 -7.08 0.97
CA ILE A 33 17.17 -8.15 -0.04
C ILE A 33 17.49 -9.49 0.62
N TYR A 34 16.61 -10.47 0.43
CA TYR A 34 16.71 -11.82 1.02
C TYR A 34 16.43 -12.92 -0.01
N GLY A 35 16.50 -14.19 0.39
CA GLY A 35 16.25 -15.36 -0.46
C GLY A 35 17.52 -15.97 -1.07
N ALA A 36 17.34 -17.01 -1.89
CA ALA A 36 18.40 -17.80 -2.54
C ALA A 36 19.38 -18.42 -1.53
N GLY A 37 18.91 -18.90 -0.35
CA GLY A 37 19.74 -19.53 0.67
C GLY A 37 20.87 -18.66 1.22
N ARG A 38 20.81 -17.32 1.07
CA ARG A 38 21.84 -16.37 1.51
C ARG A 38 21.29 -15.43 2.58
N ASP A 39 22.18 -14.96 3.45
CA ASP A 39 21.82 -14.01 4.49
C ASP A 39 21.14 -12.75 3.93
N PRO A 40 20.12 -12.22 4.63
CA PRO A 40 19.50 -10.95 4.29
C PRO A 40 20.53 -9.81 4.32
N ARG A 41 20.40 -8.87 3.38
CA ARG A 41 21.25 -7.68 3.33
C ARG A 41 20.42 -6.43 3.37
N ASN A 42 20.83 -5.49 4.20
CA ASN A 42 20.21 -4.19 4.29
C ASN A 42 20.76 -3.28 3.20
N LEU A 43 19.87 -2.69 2.45
CA LEU A 43 20.14 -1.79 1.35
C LEU A 43 19.49 -0.43 1.59
N MET A 44 19.91 0.56 0.83
CA MET A 44 19.25 1.84 0.72
C MET A 44 19.26 2.30 -0.72
N PHE A 45 18.14 2.92 -1.13
CA PHE A 45 17.93 3.47 -2.46
C PHE A 45 17.71 4.98 -2.40
N ASP A 46 17.92 5.66 -3.51
CA ASP A 46 17.48 7.03 -3.69
C ASP A 46 15.96 7.07 -3.92
N HIS A 47 15.24 7.82 -3.07
CA HIS A 47 13.78 7.88 -3.10
C HIS A 47 13.23 8.34 -4.46
N ASN A 48 13.83 9.38 -5.03
CA ASN A 48 13.30 9.98 -6.26
C ASN A 48 13.49 9.06 -7.47
N LYS A 49 14.61 8.33 -7.51
CA LYS A 49 14.89 7.38 -8.60
C LYS A 49 13.93 6.21 -8.57
N VAL A 50 13.70 5.66 -7.37
CA VAL A 50 12.75 4.54 -7.22
C VAL A 50 11.32 5.00 -7.46
N LEU A 51 10.94 6.19 -6.98
CA LEU A 51 9.59 6.72 -7.18
C LEU A 51 9.23 6.83 -8.67
N ARG A 52 10.17 7.28 -9.51
CA ARG A 52 9.96 7.35 -10.97
C ARG A 52 9.77 5.98 -11.60
N GLN A 53 10.53 4.98 -11.16
CA GLN A 53 10.38 3.61 -11.68
C GLN A 53 9.08 2.95 -11.22
N LEU A 54 8.56 3.34 -10.05
CA LEU A 54 7.27 2.87 -9.51
C LEU A 54 6.05 3.53 -10.17
N GLU A 55 6.24 4.52 -11.03
CA GLU A 55 5.17 5.09 -11.86
C GLU A 55 4.79 4.13 -13.00
N ASP A 56 5.68 3.22 -13.35
CA ASP A 56 5.44 2.18 -14.33
C ASP A 56 4.82 0.93 -13.64
N PRO A 57 3.61 0.50 -14.02
CA PRO A 57 2.98 -0.69 -13.45
C PRO A 57 3.82 -1.96 -13.65
N SER A 58 4.53 -2.08 -14.78
CA SER A 58 5.38 -3.23 -15.10
C SER A 58 6.54 -3.42 -14.12
N PHE A 59 6.89 -2.38 -13.34
CA PHE A 59 7.93 -2.49 -12.32
C PHE A 59 7.61 -3.53 -11.23
N TYR A 60 6.33 -3.69 -10.88
CA TYR A 60 5.90 -4.62 -9.83
C TYR A 60 5.99 -6.08 -10.25
N SER A 61 5.81 -6.34 -11.54
CA SER A 61 5.80 -7.68 -12.13
C SER A 61 7.09 -8.04 -12.86
N SER A 62 8.09 -7.14 -12.87
CA SER A 62 9.35 -7.35 -13.60
C SER A 62 10.48 -7.87 -12.74
N ILE A 63 11.45 -8.50 -13.39
CA ILE A 63 12.73 -8.87 -12.80
C ILE A 63 13.64 -7.64 -12.76
N LEU A 64 13.96 -7.19 -11.56
CA LEU A 64 14.79 -6.03 -11.31
C LEU A 64 16.27 -6.40 -11.24
N ASN A 65 17.11 -5.59 -11.85
CA ASN A 65 18.56 -5.72 -11.77
C ASN A 65 19.12 -4.79 -10.69
N VAL A 66 19.37 -5.33 -9.49
CA VAL A 66 19.85 -4.57 -8.34
C VAL A 66 21.37 -4.52 -8.32
N LYS A 67 21.94 -3.33 -8.56
CA LYS A 67 23.39 -3.05 -8.51
C LYS A 67 23.78 -2.58 -7.12
N VAL A 68 24.65 -3.35 -6.45
CA VAL A 68 25.25 -3.00 -5.16
C VAL A 68 26.76 -2.89 -5.34
N GLY A 69 27.26 -1.66 -5.48
CA GLY A 69 28.64 -1.43 -5.89
C GLY A 69 28.91 -1.97 -7.30
N GLU A 70 29.88 -2.88 -7.43
CA GLU A 70 30.23 -3.52 -8.72
C GLU A 70 29.40 -4.78 -9.03
N LYS A 71 28.61 -5.27 -8.07
CA LYS A 71 27.86 -6.54 -8.19
C LYS A 71 26.42 -6.26 -8.56
N SER A 72 25.95 -6.91 -9.62
CA SER A 72 24.54 -6.90 -10.05
C SER A 72 23.88 -8.22 -9.70
N ARG A 73 22.59 -8.17 -9.32
CA ARG A 73 21.80 -9.35 -8.95
C ARG A 73 20.36 -9.18 -9.38
N ALA A 74 19.82 -10.24 -9.94
CA ALA A 74 18.39 -10.30 -10.23
C ALA A 74 17.57 -10.45 -8.94
N ALA A 75 16.54 -9.65 -8.82
CA ALA A 75 15.60 -9.69 -7.69
C ALA A 75 14.21 -9.27 -8.17
N ILE A 76 13.19 -9.65 -7.41
CA ILE A 76 11.81 -9.20 -7.61
C ILE A 76 11.38 -8.35 -6.42
N VAL A 77 10.41 -7.49 -6.64
CA VAL A 77 9.73 -6.77 -5.57
C VAL A 77 8.79 -7.75 -4.85
N LYS A 78 8.94 -7.86 -3.54
CA LYS A 78 8.02 -8.65 -2.72
C LYS A 78 6.97 -7.79 -2.04
N ASP A 79 7.40 -6.63 -1.51
CA ASP A 79 6.50 -5.68 -0.86
C ASP A 79 7.06 -4.26 -0.96
N ILE A 80 6.17 -3.29 -1.07
CA ILE A 80 6.49 -1.86 -1.04
C ILE A 80 5.58 -1.15 -0.04
N GLN A 81 6.17 -0.73 1.06
CA GLN A 81 5.47 0.05 2.05
C GLN A 81 5.43 1.53 1.66
N ARG A 82 4.25 2.07 1.50
CA ARG A 82 4.00 3.48 1.19
C ARG A 82 3.43 4.23 2.39
N HIS A 83 3.69 5.51 2.45
CA HIS A 83 3.09 6.36 3.48
C HIS A 83 1.62 6.63 3.13
N PRO A 84 0.65 6.47 4.07
CA PRO A 84 -0.78 6.55 3.77
C PRO A 84 -1.25 7.90 3.23
N SER A 85 -0.60 9.01 3.60
CA SER A 85 -1.02 10.35 3.17
C SER A 85 0.02 11.12 2.34
N LYS A 86 1.26 10.62 2.24
CA LYS A 86 2.34 11.28 1.49
C LYS A 86 2.80 10.36 0.37
N LYS A 87 3.15 10.91 -0.78
CA LYS A 87 3.78 10.15 -1.87
C LYS A 87 5.23 9.79 -1.49
N GLN A 88 5.39 9.00 -0.41
CA GLN A 88 6.69 8.57 0.08
C GLN A 88 6.73 7.06 0.26
N ILE A 89 7.82 6.46 -0.20
CA ILE A 89 8.13 5.05 0.01
C ILE A 89 8.79 4.94 1.38
N ILE A 90 8.28 4.04 2.22
CA ILE A 90 8.79 3.79 3.56
C ILE A 90 9.81 2.67 3.57
N HIS A 91 9.53 1.57 2.87
CA HIS A 91 10.37 0.39 2.80
C HIS A 91 10.17 -0.37 1.51
N ILE A 92 11.17 -1.12 1.07
CA ILE A 92 11.12 -1.99 -0.09
C ILE A 92 11.72 -3.33 0.30
N ASP A 93 10.95 -4.38 0.08
CA ASP A 93 11.35 -5.76 0.27
C ASP A 93 11.66 -6.40 -1.08
N LEU A 94 12.87 -6.91 -1.22
CA LEU A 94 13.33 -7.54 -2.44
C LEU A 94 13.66 -9.00 -2.18
N GLN A 95 13.19 -9.89 -3.04
CA GLN A 95 13.53 -11.30 -3.02
C GLN A 95 14.49 -11.61 -4.18
N ARG A 96 15.62 -12.28 -3.85
CA ARG A 96 16.55 -12.77 -4.88
C ARG A 96 15.91 -13.89 -5.65
N ILE A 97 16.15 -13.90 -6.93
CA ILE A 97 15.66 -14.94 -7.84
C ILE A 97 16.66 -16.11 -7.89
N VAL A 98 16.12 -17.32 -7.87
CA VAL A 98 16.79 -18.56 -8.22
C VAL A 98 16.05 -19.11 -9.44
N GLU A 99 16.77 -19.47 -10.48
CA GLU A 99 16.18 -19.87 -11.78
C GLU A 99 15.28 -21.11 -11.70
N ASP A 100 15.52 -21.98 -10.71
CA ASP A 100 14.85 -23.27 -10.55
C ASP A 100 13.76 -23.26 -9.45
N GLU A 101 13.54 -22.13 -8.77
CA GLU A 101 12.53 -22.02 -7.72
C GLU A 101 11.30 -21.24 -8.21
N GLN A 102 10.12 -21.76 -7.90
CA GLN A 102 8.86 -21.04 -8.14
C GLN A 102 8.82 -19.79 -7.27
N ILE A 103 8.40 -18.70 -7.87
CA ILE A 103 8.21 -17.40 -7.20
C ILE A 103 6.71 -17.11 -7.09
N LYS A 104 6.32 -16.56 -5.96
CA LYS A 104 4.96 -16.06 -5.73
C LYS A 104 4.98 -14.55 -5.76
N MET A 105 4.19 -13.96 -6.65
CA MET A 105 4.05 -12.50 -6.74
C MET A 105 2.66 -12.07 -7.19
N GLN A 106 2.36 -10.81 -6.91
CA GLN A 106 1.14 -10.14 -7.32
C GLN A 106 1.36 -9.52 -8.69
N ILE A 107 0.47 -9.82 -9.62
CA ILE A 107 0.52 -9.30 -10.98
C ILE A 107 -0.73 -8.49 -11.26
N PRO A 108 -0.58 -7.30 -11.88
CA PRO A 108 -1.73 -6.47 -12.20
C PRO A 108 -2.60 -7.11 -13.28
N ILE A 109 -3.92 -6.92 -13.15
CA ILE A 109 -4.91 -7.36 -14.12
C ILE A 109 -5.30 -6.19 -15.01
N HIS A 110 -5.18 -6.36 -16.31
CA HIS A 110 -5.66 -5.43 -17.31
C HIS A 110 -6.99 -5.91 -17.87
N TYR A 111 -8.03 -5.11 -17.66
CA TYR A 111 -9.37 -5.38 -18.18
C TYR A 111 -9.51 -4.81 -19.58
N LEU A 112 -9.80 -5.68 -20.56
CA LEU A 112 -10.03 -5.30 -21.95
C LEU A 112 -11.53 -5.17 -22.21
N GLY A 113 -11.92 -4.19 -23.04
CA GLY A 113 -13.32 -4.04 -23.46
C GLY A 113 -14.26 -3.42 -22.43
N GLU A 114 -13.77 -2.64 -21.46
CA GLU A 114 -14.60 -2.03 -20.42
C GLU A 114 -15.74 -1.17 -21.00
N GLU A 115 -15.45 -0.35 -22.01
CA GLU A 115 -16.44 0.50 -22.68
C GLU A 115 -17.32 -0.28 -23.65
N ASP A 116 -16.85 -1.45 -24.11
CA ASP A 116 -17.50 -2.28 -25.10
C ASP A 116 -18.39 -3.37 -24.49
N ALA A 117 -18.31 -3.60 -23.19
CA ALA A 117 -19.08 -4.59 -22.46
C ALA A 117 -20.60 -4.44 -22.70
N VAL A 118 -21.26 -5.54 -22.99
CA VAL A 118 -22.71 -5.61 -23.26
C VAL A 118 -23.51 -5.00 -22.11
N GLY A 119 -23.13 -5.33 -20.87
CA GLY A 119 -23.78 -4.80 -19.67
C GLY A 119 -23.63 -3.29 -19.48
N VAL A 120 -22.55 -2.68 -20.00
CA VAL A 120 -22.33 -1.23 -19.96
C VAL A 120 -23.09 -0.55 -21.09
N LYS A 121 -22.91 -0.99 -22.35
CA LYS A 121 -23.53 -0.35 -23.53
C LYS A 121 -25.04 -0.49 -23.61
N ILE A 122 -25.55 -1.68 -23.30
CA ILE A 122 -26.99 -2.00 -23.45
C ILE A 122 -27.68 -1.83 -22.09
N GLY A 123 -27.04 -2.27 -21.02
CA GLY A 123 -27.63 -2.27 -19.68
C GLY A 123 -27.42 -0.98 -18.89
N GLY A 124 -26.55 -0.06 -19.33
CA GLY A 124 -26.22 1.16 -18.57
C GLY A 124 -25.50 0.88 -17.25
N GLY A 125 -24.94 -0.31 -17.08
CA GLY A 125 -24.21 -0.71 -15.88
C GLY A 125 -22.82 -0.10 -15.78
N THR A 126 -22.24 -0.15 -14.60
CA THR A 126 -20.85 0.25 -14.33
C THR A 126 -20.02 -0.95 -13.99
N VAL A 127 -18.79 -0.99 -14.55
CA VAL A 127 -17.80 -2.02 -14.24
C VAL A 127 -17.23 -1.76 -12.86
N THR A 128 -17.40 -2.69 -11.95
CA THR A 128 -16.80 -2.69 -10.61
C THR A 128 -15.65 -3.69 -10.58
N LYS A 129 -14.43 -3.18 -10.53
CA LYS A 129 -13.21 -3.97 -10.39
C LYS A 129 -13.03 -4.36 -8.93
N ILE A 130 -13.24 -5.62 -8.60
CA ILE A 130 -13.13 -6.15 -7.24
C ILE A 130 -11.66 -6.45 -6.93
N MET A 131 -10.93 -7.00 -7.91
CA MET A 131 -9.50 -7.30 -7.79
C MET A 131 -8.74 -6.56 -8.89
N THR A 132 -7.65 -5.91 -8.53
CA THR A 132 -6.75 -5.22 -9.47
C THR A 132 -5.43 -5.96 -9.66
N GLU A 133 -5.12 -6.87 -8.75
CA GLU A 133 -3.90 -7.66 -8.72
C GLU A 133 -4.24 -9.11 -8.35
N LEU A 134 -3.53 -10.07 -8.95
CA LEU A 134 -3.70 -11.48 -8.68
C LEU A 134 -2.39 -12.10 -8.21
N GLU A 135 -2.41 -12.89 -7.13
CA GLU A 135 -1.24 -13.64 -6.69
C GLU A 135 -1.09 -14.92 -7.50
N ILE A 136 0.04 -15.00 -8.21
CA ILE A 136 0.41 -16.15 -9.01
C ILE A 136 1.70 -16.78 -8.53
N SER A 137 1.89 -18.06 -8.91
CA SER A 137 3.11 -18.83 -8.73
C SER A 137 3.62 -19.26 -10.09
N CYS A 138 4.85 -18.88 -10.44
CA CYS A 138 5.46 -19.21 -11.72
C CYS A 138 6.97 -19.35 -11.60
N LEU A 139 7.61 -19.87 -12.63
CA LEU A 139 9.06 -19.80 -12.78
C LEU A 139 9.47 -18.39 -13.24
N PRO A 140 10.69 -17.92 -12.89
CA PRO A 140 11.15 -16.58 -13.30
C PRO A 140 11.16 -16.36 -14.81
N LYS A 141 11.23 -17.44 -15.61
CA LYS A 141 11.24 -17.37 -17.07
C LYS A 141 9.85 -17.14 -17.68
N ASP A 142 8.82 -17.61 -16.96
CA ASP A 142 7.43 -17.60 -17.41
C ASP A 142 6.62 -16.48 -16.76
N LEU A 143 7.31 -15.49 -16.18
CA LEU A 143 6.71 -14.37 -15.47
C LEU A 143 6.05 -13.39 -16.45
N PRO A 144 4.71 -13.22 -16.45
CA PRO A 144 4.02 -12.23 -17.27
C PRO A 144 4.11 -10.84 -16.64
N GLU A 145 4.12 -9.80 -17.48
CA GLU A 145 4.13 -8.40 -17.02
C GLU A 145 2.73 -7.99 -16.47
N PHE A 146 1.66 -8.51 -17.07
CA PHE A 146 0.26 -8.29 -16.68
C PHE A 146 -0.59 -9.49 -17.14
N LEU A 147 -1.79 -9.58 -16.58
CA LEU A 147 -2.80 -10.56 -16.99
C LEU A 147 -3.92 -9.81 -17.73
N GLU A 148 -4.27 -10.27 -18.91
CA GLU A 148 -5.37 -9.71 -19.69
C GLU A 148 -6.65 -10.47 -19.42
N VAL A 149 -7.72 -9.74 -19.11
CA VAL A 149 -9.06 -10.27 -18.88
C VAL A 149 -10.04 -9.55 -19.79
N ASP A 150 -10.65 -10.26 -20.72
CA ASP A 150 -11.65 -9.71 -21.62
C ASP A 150 -13.04 -9.73 -20.95
N ILE A 151 -13.64 -8.57 -20.83
CA ILE A 151 -14.95 -8.36 -20.21
C ILE A 151 -16.01 -7.89 -21.24
N SER A 152 -15.70 -7.91 -22.54
CA SER A 152 -16.59 -7.43 -23.60
C SER A 152 -17.94 -8.15 -23.65
N GLU A 153 -17.97 -9.43 -23.29
CA GLU A 153 -19.18 -10.28 -23.35
C GLU A 153 -20.00 -10.26 -22.06
N LEU A 154 -19.52 -9.57 -20.99
CA LEU A 154 -20.22 -9.55 -19.71
C LEU A 154 -21.54 -8.77 -19.79
N GLU A 155 -22.61 -9.39 -19.30
CA GLU A 155 -23.94 -8.81 -19.18
C GLU A 155 -24.13 -8.11 -17.82
N LEU A 156 -25.26 -7.42 -17.65
CA LEU A 156 -25.68 -6.83 -16.38
C LEU A 156 -25.82 -7.91 -15.30
N ASP A 157 -25.39 -7.58 -14.09
CA ASP A 157 -25.41 -8.45 -12.90
C ASP A 157 -24.57 -9.73 -13.03
N GLN A 158 -23.73 -9.83 -14.06
CA GLN A 158 -22.77 -10.90 -14.18
C GLN A 158 -21.43 -10.57 -13.49
N MET A 159 -20.79 -11.62 -13.01
CA MET A 159 -19.45 -11.59 -12.41
C MET A 159 -18.54 -12.55 -13.15
N LEU A 160 -17.29 -12.16 -13.29
CA LEU A 160 -16.21 -13.03 -13.75
C LEU A 160 -15.40 -13.47 -12.53
N ASN A 161 -15.16 -14.78 -12.44
CA ASN A 161 -14.41 -15.37 -11.34
C ASN A 161 -12.96 -15.64 -11.74
N VAL A 162 -12.12 -15.93 -10.72
CA VAL A 162 -10.70 -16.26 -10.92
C VAL A 162 -10.53 -17.49 -11.83
N SER A 163 -11.47 -18.45 -11.78
CA SER A 163 -11.44 -19.66 -12.60
C SER A 163 -11.61 -19.40 -14.10
N ASP A 164 -12.19 -18.27 -14.48
CA ASP A 164 -12.50 -17.93 -15.87
C ASP A 164 -11.33 -17.22 -16.59
N ILE A 165 -10.24 -16.92 -15.87
CA ILE A 165 -9.08 -16.21 -16.45
C ILE A 165 -8.28 -17.15 -17.34
N SER A 166 -7.93 -16.69 -18.53
CA SER A 166 -6.96 -17.34 -19.41
C SER A 166 -5.55 -17.09 -18.91
N LEU A 167 -4.92 -18.12 -18.34
CA LEU A 167 -3.54 -18.02 -17.84
C LEU A 167 -2.55 -18.39 -18.95
N PRO A 168 -1.38 -17.73 -19.04
CA PRO A 168 -0.29 -18.14 -19.91
C PRO A 168 0.34 -19.45 -19.41
N GLU A 169 1.10 -20.11 -20.30
CA GLU A 169 1.77 -21.36 -19.98
C GLU A 169 2.79 -21.18 -18.83
N GLY A 170 2.79 -22.10 -17.87
CA GLY A 170 3.74 -22.07 -16.74
C GLY A 170 3.33 -21.19 -15.56
N VAL A 171 2.15 -20.56 -15.60
CA VAL A 171 1.61 -19.74 -14.52
C VAL A 171 0.50 -20.48 -13.78
N GLU A 172 0.61 -20.53 -12.48
CA GLU A 172 -0.39 -21.12 -11.58
C GLU A 172 -0.92 -20.05 -10.62
N ILE A 173 -2.23 -20.03 -10.41
CA ILE A 173 -2.84 -19.18 -9.37
C ILE A 173 -2.60 -19.82 -8.02
N SER A 174 -2.39 -19.01 -6.99
CA SER A 174 -2.25 -19.47 -5.60
C SER A 174 -3.47 -20.35 -5.20
N ASP A 175 -3.21 -21.51 -4.59
CA ASP A 175 -4.25 -22.47 -4.24
C ASP A 175 -5.36 -21.88 -3.37
N ILE A 176 -5.00 -20.95 -2.49
CA ILE A 176 -5.94 -20.25 -1.59
C ILE A 176 -6.98 -19.46 -2.38
N ILE A 177 -6.56 -18.81 -3.46
CA ILE A 177 -7.44 -17.99 -4.29
C ILE A 177 -8.32 -18.89 -5.18
N LYS A 178 -7.76 -20.00 -5.68
CA LYS A 178 -8.52 -21.01 -6.44
C LYS A 178 -9.62 -21.66 -5.62
N GLU A 179 -9.35 -22.00 -4.35
CA GLU A 179 -10.34 -22.63 -3.47
C GLU A 179 -11.51 -21.70 -3.12
N GLN A 180 -11.27 -20.41 -3.08
CA GLN A 180 -12.30 -19.40 -2.77
C GLN A 180 -13.10 -18.95 -3.99
N ASP A 181 -12.59 -19.21 -5.22
CA ASP A 181 -13.16 -18.78 -6.50
C ASP A 181 -13.76 -17.37 -6.47
N GLN A 182 -12.92 -16.40 -6.07
CA GLN A 182 -13.34 -15.03 -5.83
C GLN A 182 -13.70 -14.34 -7.15
N ALA A 183 -14.72 -13.48 -7.11
CA ALA A 183 -15.06 -12.61 -8.23
C ALA A 183 -13.97 -11.56 -8.44
N ILE A 184 -13.61 -11.31 -9.69
CA ILE A 184 -12.57 -10.35 -10.11
C ILE A 184 -13.21 -9.05 -10.54
N VAL A 185 -14.30 -9.14 -11.30
CA VAL A 185 -15.03 -8.01 -11.85
C VAL A 185 -16.52 -8.31 -11.88
N SER A 186 -17.34 -7.31 -11.67
CA SER A 186 -18.78 -7.37 -11.82
C SER A 186 -19.29 -6.15 -12.55
N ILE A 187 -20.38 -6.30 -13.29
CA ILE A 187 -21.11 -5.19 -13.90
C ILE A 187 -22.43 -5.02 -13.14
N GLN A 188 -22.61 -3.88 -12.51
CA GLN A 188 -23.80 -3.60 -11.71
C GLN A 188 -24.51 -2.34 -12.21
N GLU A 189 -25.84 -2.32 -12.09
CA GLU A 189 -26.63 -1.13 -12.36
C GLU A 189 -26.36 -0.08 -11.29
N ILE A 190 -26.10 1.16 -11.70
CA ILE A 190 -26.01 2.29 -10.76
C ILE A 190 -27.43 2.62 -10.34
N LYS A 191 -27.81 2.27 -9.14
CA LYS A 191 -28.99 2.86 -8.51
C LYS A 191 -28.60 4.25 -8.05
N GLU A 192 -28.93 5.26 -8.84
CA GLU A 192 -28.91 6.64 -8.35
C GLU A 192 -29.82 6.69 -7.12
N ILE A 193 -29.24 6.86 -5.95
CA ILE A 193 -29.98 7.25 -4.76
C ILE A 193 -30.37 8.70 -5.03
N ILE A 194 -31.57 8.90 -5.56
CA ILE A 194 -32.22 10.22 -5.60
C ILE A 194 -32.44 10.52 -4.10
N GLU A 195 -31.55 11.29 -3.50
CA GLU A 195 -31.87 12.01 -2.27
C GLU A 195 -33.03 12.94 -2.64
N GLU A 196 -34.25 12.49 -2.36
CA GLU A 196 -35.40 13.40 -2.29
C GLU A 196 -35.06 14.40 -1.18
N GLU A 197 -34.58 15.58 -1.55
CA GLU A 197 -34.65 16.76 -0.70
C GLU A 197 -36.11 16.90 -0.29
N ILE A 198 -36.40 16.50 0.96
CA ILE A 198 -37.65 16.84 1.62
C ILE A 198 -37.58 18.35 1.82
N GLU A 199 -38.15 19.09 0.85
CA GLU A 199 -38.54 20.47 1.09
C GLU A 199 -39.62 20.45 2.19
N ASP A 200 -39.18 20.73 3.42
CA ASP A 200 -40.10 21.10 4.51
C ASP A 200 -40.76 22.41 4.10
N GLU A 201 -41.95 22.30 3.51
CA GLU A 201 -42.88 23.41 3.41
C GLU A 201 -43.27 23.86 4.81
N ASP A 202 -42.75 25.01 5.11
CA ASP A 202 -43.10 25.92 6.17
C ASP A 202 -44.61 26.12 6.27
N SER A 203 -45.23 25.60 7.31
CA SER A 203 -46.58 26.04 7.70
C SER A 203 -46.47 26.93 8.92
N GLU A 204 -46.50 28.22 8.65
CA GLU A 204 -46.81 29.27 9.60
C GLU A 204 -48.11 28.91 10.41
N SER A 205 -47.99 28.96 11.73
CA SER A 205 -49.13 29.31 12.58
C SER A 205 -48.65 30.16 13.76
N ASP A 206 -49.12 31.33 13.65
CA ASP A 206 -49.28 32.46 14.54
C ASP A 206 -49.64 32.07 15.99
N GLY A 207 -49.07 32.76 16.99
CA GLY A 207 -49.41 32.62 18.41
C GLY A 207 -48.58 33.52 19.30
N GLU A 208 -49.00 34.78 19.40
CA GLU A 208 -48.56 35.76 20.42
C GLU A 208 -48.58 35.23 21.85
N SER A 209 -47.56 35.59 22.67
CA SER A 209 -47.72 36.33 23.94
C SER A 209 -46.42 36.62 24.65
N GLU A 210 -46.21 37.86 24.81
CA GLU A 210 -45.57 38.71 25.84
C GLU A 210 -44.91 38.05 27.07
N GLY A 211 -43.79 38.64 27.46
CA GLY A 211 -43.45 38.78 28.88
C GLY A 211 -41.94 38.75 29.24
N SER A 212 -41.32 39.93 29.14
CA SER A 212 -40.38 40.55 30.09
C SER A 212 -39.52 39.66 30.99
N ASP A 213 -38.23 39.77 30.96
CA ASP A 213 -37.47 40.61 31.92
C ASP A 213 -35.96 40.25 31.89
N GLN A 214 -35.10 41.23 31.75
CA GLN A 214 -33.69 41.23 32.11
C GLN A 214 -33.59 41.54 33.61
N PRO A 215 -32.45 41.45 34.35
CA PRO A 215 -31.07 41.72 33.92
C PRO A 215 -29.93 40.94 34.66
N GLU A 216 -28.74 41.11 34.09
CA GLU A 216 -27.42 41.37 34.72
C GLU A 216 -26.85 40.46 35.82
N GLY A 217 -25.57 40.16 35.64
CA GLY A 217 -24.69 39.69 36.69
C GLY A 217 -23.29 39.34 36.21
N GLU A 218 -22.42 40.32 36.12
CA GLU A 218 -20.96 40.24 36.03
C GLU A 218 -20.35 39.46 37.20
N SER A 219 -19.16 38.89 36.97
CA SER A 219 -17.90 38.96 37.73
C SER A 219 -17.07 37.71 37.49
N ASP A 220 -15.95 37.76 36.78
CA ASP A 220 -14.61 38.21 37.18
C ASP A 220 -14.01 37.49 38.40
N SER A 221 -12.84 36.92 38.15
CA SER A 221 -11.65 36.68 38.98
C SER A 221 -10.98 35.33 38.68
N ASP A 222 -9.87 35.26 37.96
CA ASP A 222 -8.48 35.54 38.35
C ASP A 222 -8.01 34.82 39.66
N ALA A 223 -6.98 34.00 39.49
CA ALA A 223 -5.88 33.69 40.41
C ALA A 223 -5.26 32.31 40.02
N LYS A 224 -4.10 32.28 39.37
CA LYS A 224 -2.75 32.19 39.93
C LYS A 224 -2.64 31.38 41.23
N ASP A 225 -1.91 30.28 41.19
CA ASP A 225 -0.81 30.09 42.14
C ASP A 225 0.21 29.04 41.68
N GLN A 226 1.46 29.37 41.93
CA GLN A 226 2.70 28.64 41.82
C GLN A 226 2.92 27.84 43.11
N SER A 227 3.66 26.74 43.02
CA SER A 227 4.73 26.32 43.96
C SER A 227 5.32 25.01 43.47
N GLU A 228 6.52 24.92 42.99
CA GLU A 228 7.82 24.82 43.68
C GLU A 228 7.82 23.84 44.88
N ASN A 229 8.63 22.78 44.72
CA ASN A 229 9.58 22.26 45.71
C ASN A 229 10.28 21.04 45.09
N LYS A 230 11.54 21.06 44.72
CA LYS A 230 12.84 21.11 45.42
C LYS A 230 13.15 19.95 46.37
N GLU A 231 14.29 19.39 46.05
CA GLU A 231 15.37 18.78 46.85
C GLU A 231 15.23 17.32 47.19
N SER A 232 16.14 16.58 46.77
CA SER A 232 17.58 16.28 47.09
C SER A 232 17.71 15.00 47.91
N SER A 233 18.53 14.14 47.50
CA SER A 233 19.66 13.65 48.31
C SER A 233 20.48 12.62 47.57
N GLU A 234 21.70 12.99 47.42
CA GLU A 234 22.89 12.22 47.29
C GLU A 234 22.94 11.01 48.23
N ASN A 235 23.57 9.94 47.83
CA ASN A 235 24.60 9.33 48.60
C ASN A 235 25.48 8.40 47.78
N GLU A 236 26.69 8.66 47.92
CA GLU A 236 27.98 8.15 47.62
C GLU A 236 28.24 6.73 48.12
N SER A 237 29.33 6.26 47.55
CA SER A 237 30.33 5.34 48.08
C SER A 237 30.10 3.86 47.69
N GLY A 238 31.07 3.19 47.20
CA GLY A 238 32.51 3.22 47.20
C GLY A 238 32.97 1.93 46.59
N ALA A 239 33.95 2.03 45.81
CA ALA A 239 35.26 1.41 45.85
C ALA A 239 35.34 -0.12 46.14
N ASP A 240 35.97 -0.74 45.26
CA ASP A 240 37.28 -1.38 45.41
C ASP A 240 37.36 -2.88 45.08
N SER A 241 38.35 -3.13 44.34
CA SER A 241 39.38 -4.16 44.30
C SER A 241 39.07 -5.52 43.66
N GLU A 242 39.82 -5.67 42.60
CA GLU A 242 40.96 -6.56 42.44
C GLU A 242 40.75 -8.07 42.28
N LYS A 243 41.20 -8.50 41.09
CA LYS A 243 42.29 -9.46 40.83
C LYS A 243 41.97 -10.95 40.67
N SER A 244 42.52 -11.42 39.56
CA SER A 244 43.13 -12.75 39.32
C SER A 244 42.18 -13.97 39.26
N GLU A 245 42.16 -14.71 38.18
CA GLU A 245 43.16 -15.52 37.50
C GLU A 245 42.70 -15.85 36.07
#